data_441f833e402b4bdbca47356b3c57dce2
#
_entry.id   441f833e402b4bdbca47356b3c57dce2
#
_cell.length_a   1.000
_cell.length_b   1.000
_cell.length_c   1.000
_cell.angle_alpha   90.00
_cell.angle_beta   90.00
_cell.angle_gamma   90.00
#
_symmetry.space_group_name_H-M   'P 1'
#
loop_
_entity.id
_entity.type
_entity.pdbx_description
1 polymer ?
#
loop_
_entity_poly.entity_id
_entity_poly.type
_entity_poly.pdbx_seq_one_letter_code
_entity_poly.pdbx_strand_id
1 'polypeptide(L)'
;GGKYFCVEADEYDSAFFDKRSKFVHYHPKTAILNNLEFDHADIFDDLAAIQKQFHHLVRTIPSEGRIIAPITESNIDEVLDMGCWTPVVRTSLDANKKASLYAEQLSADGSHFKVLENGVVKGVVKWNMTGQHSVANALATIAAAEHVGVSIETACEALSNFGGVKRRMELLDTIKGIEVYDDFAHHPTAIETTLDGARKRLGERKLWAIIEPRSNTMRMGSHKDGLAHSARLADEVIWYQPEGLDWDLQPVIDAAQNKAIVVRTLDDIIKTVAQEAGEGDAVVIMSNGGFGGLHQKLISALKA
;
A
#
# COMPACT_ATOMS: atom_id res chain seq x y z
N GLY A 1 -7.33 13.00 -26.75
CA GLY A 1 -6.48 12.14 -25.94
C GLY A 1 -5.23 12.89 -25.51
N GLY A 2 -4.73 12.57 -24.31
CA GLY A 2 -3.50 13.17 -23.78
C GLY A 2 -2.26 12.68 -24.53
N LYS A 3 -1.16 13.42 -24.38
CA LYS A 3 0.15 13.05 -24.92
C LYS A 3 0.74 11.81 -24.22
N TYR A 4 0.35 11.57 -22.97
CA TYR A 4 0.85 10.50 -22.12
C TYR A 4 -0.28 9.56 -21.71
N PHE A 5 0.06 8.30 -21.52
CA PHE A 5 -0.82 7.28 -20.98
C PHE A 5 -0.12 6.65 -19.76
N CYS A 6 -0.80 6.66 -18.62
CA CYS A 6 -0.33 6.02 -17.39
C CYS A 6 -1.14 4.73 -17.16
N VAL A 7 -0.45 3.64 -16.88
CA VAL A 7 -1.05 2.32 -16.65
C VAL A 7 -0.49 1.69 -15.39
N GLU A 8 -1.34 1.04 -14.60
CA GLU A 8 -0.92 0.13 -13.56
C GLU A 8 -0.36 -1.14 -14.19
N ALA A 9 0.85 -1.51 -13.82
CA ALA A 9 1.52 -2.69 -14.35
C ALA A 9 1.18 -3.91 -13.47
N ASP A 10 0.71 -4.98 -14.12
CA ASP A 10 0.22 -6.20 -13.49
C ASP A 10 1.15 -7.37 -13.89
N GLU A 11 1.64 -8.11 -12.90
CA GLU A 11 2.53 -9.26 -13.04
C GLU A 11 1.84 -10.55 -13.45
N TYR A 12 0.51 -10.62 -13.40
CA TYR A 12 -0.24 -11.79 -13.89
C TYR A 12 0.02 -12.08 -15.36
N ASP A 13 -0.11 -13.35 -15.74
CA ASP A 13 0.05 -13.79 -17.11
C ASP A 13 -0.94 -13.10 -18.07
N SER A 14 -0.48 -12.90 -19.30
CA SER A 14 -1.23 -12.11 -20.31
C SER A 14 -2.45 -12.85 -20.83
N ALA A 15 -2.32 -14.18 -21.06
CA ALA A 15 -3.35 -15.03 -21.63
C ALA A 15 -3.05 -16.49 -21.39
N PHE A 16 -4.02 -17.38 -21.65
CA PHE A 16 -3.84 -18.83 -21.57
C PHE A 16 -2.64 -19.36 -22.36
N PHE A 17 -2.35 -18.77 -23.49
CA PHE A 17 -1.25 -19.14 -24.39
C PHE A 17 0.01 -18.28 -24.22
N ASP A 18 -0.03 -17.23 -23.42
CA ASP A 18 1.12 -16.36 -23.11
C ASP A 18 1.25 -16.20 -21.59
N LYS A 19 2.18 -16.96 -21.00
CA LYS A 19 2.44 -17.01 -19.58
C LYS A 19 3.40 -15.92 -19.07
N ARG A 20 3.79 -14.97 -19.96
CA ARG A 20 4.56 -13.80 -19.54
C ARG A 20 3.64 -12.81 -18.85
N SER A 21 4.19 -12.11 -17.86
CA SER A 21 3.47 -11.03 -17.17
C SER A 21 3.01 -9.95 -18.14
N LYS A 22 1.82 -9.41 -17.95
CA LYS A 22 1.18 -8.41 -18.82
C LYS A 22 2.07 -7.20 -19.07
N PHE A 23 2.79 -6.73 -18.06
CA PHE A 23 3.62 -5.55 -18.16
C PHE A 23 4.75 -5.65 -19.19
N VAL A 24 5.19 -6.87 -19.56
CA VAL A 24 6.21 -7.08 -20.60
C VAL A 24 5.77 -6.55 -21.97
N HIS A 25 4.46 -6.48 -22.20
CA HIS A 25 3.87 -5.99 -23.45
C HIS A 25 3.70 -4.47 -23.50
N TYR A 26 3.88 -3.76 -22.39
CA TYR A 26 3.60 -2.31 -22.34
C TYR A 26 4.70 -1.44 -22.93
N HIS A 27 5.94 -1.93 -22.99
CA HIS A 27 7.11 -1.19 -23.50
C HIS A 27 7.17 0.25 -22.98
N PRO A 28 7.17 0.47 -21.64
CA PRO A 28 7.10 1.82 -21.10
C PRO A 28 8.36 2.61 -21.39
N LYS A 29 8.22 3.94 -21.56
CA LYS A 29 9.35 4.88 -21.55
C LYS A 29 9.74 5.28 -20.13
N THR A 30 8.77 5.31 -19.23
CA THR A 30 8.98 5.59 -17.80
C THR A 30 8.36 4.44 -17.02
N ALA A 31 9.15 3.80 -16.17
CA ALA A 31 8.68 2.72 -15.29
C ALA A 31 9.00 3.04 -13.84
N ILE A 32 8.02 2.87 -12.97
CA ILE A 32 8.19 2.90 -11.52
C ILE A 32 8.23 1.44 -11.04
N LEU A 33 9.36 1.05 -10.44
CA LEU A 33 9.51 -0.21 -9.70
C LEU A 33 9.50 0.14 -8.22
N ASN A 34 8.34 0.00 -7.59
CA ASN A 34 8.11 0.61 -6.28
C ASN A 34 8.57 -0.28 -5.12
N ASN A 35 8.12 -1.52 -5.10
CA ASN A 35 8.56 -2.58 -4.20
C ASN A 35 8.42 -3.93 -4.89
N LEU A 36 9.15 -4.92 -4.41
CA LEU A 36 9.08 -6.27 -4.95
C LEU A 36 9.17 -7.27 -3.80
N GLU A 37 8.05 -7.92 -3.53
CA GLU A 37 7.90 -8.95 -2.52
C GLU A 37 7.33 -10.22 -3.14
N PHE A 38 7.44 -11.36 -2.44
CA PHE A 38 6.76 -12.57 -2.88
C PHE A 38 5.26 -12.43 -2.64
N ASP A 39 4.51 -12.39 -3.71
CA ASP A 39 3.06 -12.45 -3.75
C ASP A 39 2.59 -13.34 -4.91
N HIS A 40 1.28 -13.52 -5.05
CA HIS A 40 0.69 -14.34 -6.13
C HIS A 40 1.24 -15.77 -6.17
N ALA A 41 1.24 -16.45 -5.01
CA ALA A 41 1.68 -17.83 -4.85
C ALA A 41 0.86 -18.85 -5.70
N ASP A 42 -0.23 -18.39 -6.32
CA ASP A 42 -1.02 -19.15 -7.30
C ASP A 42 -0.38 -19.23 -8.69
N ILE A 43 0.56 -18.33 -9.02
CA ILE A 43 1.22 -18.27 -10.33
C ILE A 43 2.74 -18.22 -10.27
N PHE A 44 3.34 -17.92 -9.11
CA PHE A 44 4.78 -17.87 -8.92
C PHE A 44 5.22 -18.83 -7.81
N ASP A 45 6.23 -19.63 -8.09
CA ASP A 45 6.76 -20.60 -7.13
C ASP A 45 7.57 -19.92 -6.01
N ASP A 46 8.28 -18.84 -6.36
CA ASP A 46 9.19 -18.12 -5.47
C ASP A 46 9.43 -16.66 -5.91
N LEU A 47 10.17 -15.91 -5.09
CA LEU A 47 10.56 -14.54 -5.39
C LEU A 47 11.40 -14.43 -6.67
N ALA A 48 12.27 -15.41 -6.94
CA ALA A 48 13.13 -15.38 -8.12
C ALA A 48 12.32 -15.48 -9.42
N ALA A 49 11.19 -16.20 -9.41
CA ALA A 49 10.27 -16.26 -10.54
C ALA A 49 9.66 -14.87 -10.84
N ILE A 50 9.28 -14.10 -9.80
CA ILE A 50 8.78 -12.73 -9.96
C ILE A 50 9.90 -11.81 -10.44
N GLN A 51 11.09 -11.87 -9.83
CA GLN A 51 12.25 -11.07 -10.24
C GLN A 51 12.61 -11.28 -11.73
N LYS A 52 12.49 -12.50 -12.21
CA LYS A 52 12.69 -12.80 -13.64
C LYS A 52 11.69 -12.08 -14.53
N GLN A 53 10.42 -11.98 -14.14
CA GLN A 53 9.42 -11.23 -14.91
C GLN A 53 9.72 -9.73 -14.88
N PHE A 54 10.10 -9.17 -13.73
CA PHE A 54 10.53 -7.78 -13.63
C PHE A 54 11.77 -7.50 -14.49
N HIS A 55 12.74 -8.43 -14.56
CA HIS A 55 13.88 -8.29 -15.46
C HIS A 55 13.44 -8.29 -16.94
N HIS A 56 12.44 -9.11 -17.31
CA HIS A 56 11.87 -9.06 -18.65
C HIS A 56 11.26 -7.68 -18.95
N LEU A 57 10.57 -7.05 -18.01
CA LEU A 57 10.08 -5.68 -18.14
C LEU A 57 11.24 -4.68 -18.34
N VAL A 58 12.25 -4.72 -17.44
CA VAL A 58 13.42 -3.82 -17.49
C VAL A 58 14.07 -3.84 -18.89
N ARG A 59 14.20 -5.00 -19.49
CA ARG A 59 14.77 -5.17 -20.84
C ARG A 59 13.93 -4.55 -21.96
N THR A 60 12.65 -4.28 -21.74
CA THR A 60 11.79 -3.64 -22.74
C THR A 60 11.86 -2.11 -22.70
N ILE A 61 12.45 -1.53 -21.66
CA ILE A 61 12.55 -0.09 -21.49
C ILE A 61 13.74 0.44 -22.29
N PRO A 62 13.57 1.43 -23.17
CA PRO A 62 14.64 1.93 -24.02
C PRO A 62 15.72 2.69 -23.22
N SER A 63 16.91 2.81 -23.79
CA SER A 63 18.06 3.50 -23.16
C SER A 63 17.81 4.99 -22.91
N GLU A 64 16.93 5.62 -23.68
CA GLU A 64 16.46 6.99 -23.46
C GLU A 64 15.25 7.09 -22.51
N GLY A 65 14.81 5.95 -21.98
CA GLY A 65 13.75 5.86 -20.98
C GLY A 65 14.21 6.19 -19.57
N ARG A 66 13.37 5.91 -18.59
CA ARG A 66 13.67 6.14 -17.17
C ARG A 66 13.06 5.04 -16.31
N ILE A 67 13.85 4.49 -15.40
CA ILE A 67 13.38 3.65 -14.30
C ILE A 67 13.46 4.47 -13.03
N ILE A 68 12.43 4.41 -12.19
CA ILE A 68 12.39 5.01 -10.86
C ILE A 68 12.29 3.87 -9.85
N ALA A 69 13.20 3.85 -8.87
CA ALA A 69 13.22 2.80 -7.85
C ALA A 69 13.70 3.36 -6.50
N PRO A 70 13.11 2.91 -5.37
CA PRO A 70 13.61 3.24 -4.04
C PRO A 70 15.01 2.65 -3.81
N ILE A 71 15.82 3.35 -3.04
CA ILE A 71 17.20 2.91 -2.71
C ILE A 71 17.21 1.77 -1.69
N THR A 72 16.08 1.49 -1.04
CA THR A 72 15.96 0.49 0.04
C THR A 72 15.50 -0.88 -0.45
N GLU A 73 15.15 -1.01 -1.74
CA GLU A 73 14.53 -2.21 -2.29
C GLU A 73 15.60 -3.16 -2.90
N SER A 74 16.21 -3.99 -2.06
CA SER A 74 17.25 -4.94 -2.51
C SER A 74 16.78 -5.92 -3.57
N ASN A 75 15.52 -6.36 -3.52
CA ASN A 75 14.97 -7.27 -4.52
C ASN A 75 14.87 -6.61 -5.91
N ILE A 76 14.69 -5.29 -5.96
CA ILE A 76 14.75 -4.52 -7.21
C ILE A 76 16.20 -4.34 -7.65
N ASP A 77 17.13 -4.12 -6.72
CA ASP A 77 18.56 -4.04 -7.04
C ASP A 77 19.06 -5.32 -7.72
N GLU A 78 18.67 -6.50 -7.21
CA GLU A 78 18.96 -7.78 -7.83
C GLU A 78 18.41 -7.88 -9.26
N VAL A 79 17.18 -7.39 -9.49
CA VAL A 79 16.60 -7.35 -10.85
C VAL A 79 17.41 -6.46 -11.79
N LEU A 80 17.84 -5.28 -11.33
CA LEU A 80 18.64 -4.35 -12.12
C LEU A 80 20.03 -4.90 -12.40
N ASP A 81 20.62 -5.64 -11.46
CA ASP A 81 21.93 -6.28 -11.59
C ASP A 81 21.92 -7.43 -12.61
N MET A 82 20.78 -8.06 -12.89
CA MET A 82 20.64 -9.01 -14.00
C MET A 82 20.90 -8.38 -15.38
N GLY A 83 20.85 -7.04 -15.48
CA GLY A 83 21.14 -6.24 -16.67
C GLY A 83 20.13 -5.13 -16.87
N CYS A 84 20.62 -3.90 -16.76
CA CYS A 84 19.83 -2.68 -16.97
C CYS A 84 20.65 -1.68 -17.80
N TRP A 85 20.07 -1.22 -18.91
CA TRP A 85 20.68 -0.25 -19.83
C TRP A 85 19.97 1.10 -19.82
N THR A 86 18.90 1.21 -19.04
CA THR A 86 18.08 2.41 -18.89
C THR A 86 18.55 3.19 -17.66
N PRO A 87 18.65 4.54 -17.72
CA PRO A 87 18.96 5.36 -16.55
C PRO A 87 17.97 5.12 -15.40
N VAL A 88 18.51 4.96 -14.18
CA VAL A 88 17.72 4.73 -12.97
C VAL A 88 17.78 5.96 -12.07
N VAL A 89 16.63 6.52 -11.72
CA VAL A 89 16.48 7.53 -10.67
C VAL A 89 16.15 6.83 -9.36
N ARG A 90 16.96 7.10 -8.35
CA ARG A 90 16.80 6.53 -7.01
C ARG A 90 16.07 7.51 -6.11
N THR A 91 15.07 6.99 -5.38
CA THR A 91 14.30 7.77 -4.40
C THR A 91 14.59 7.27 -2.99
N SER A 92 14.45 8.14 -1.99
CA SER A 92 14.64 7.78 -0.58
C SER A 92 13.73 8.58 0.34
N LEU A 93 13.32 7.98 1.46
CA LEU A 93 12.71 8.66 2.59
C LEU A 93 13.76 9.13 3.61
N ASP A 94 15.04 8.85 3.37
CA ASP A 94 16.16 9.19 4.23
C ASP A 94 17.16 10.07 3.47
N ALA A 95 17.32 11.30 3.94
CA ALA A 95 18.25 12.28 3.38
C ALA A 95 19.73 11.85 3.46
N ASN A 96 20.08 10.91 4.35
CA ASN A 96 21.44 10.40 4.49
C ASN A 96 21.81 9.34 3.44
N LYS A 97 20.83 8.87 2.67
CA LYS A 97 21.06 7.93 1.57
C LYS A 97 21.43 8.67 0.29
N LYS A 98 22.25 8.04 -0.54
CA LYS A 98 22.65 8.59 -1.85
C LYS A 98 21.54 8.42 -2.88
N ALA A 99 20.44 9.13 -2.70
CA ALA A 99 19.35 9.23 -3.67
C ALA A 99 19.35 10.62 -4.30
N SER A 100 18.98 10.72 -5.57
CA SER A 100 18.86 12.02 -6.26
C SER A 100 17.61 12.78 -5.81
N LEU A 101 16.55 12.06 -5.48
CA LEU A 101 15.28 12.63 -5.02
C LEU A 101 14.90 12.02 -3.67
N TYR A 102 14.65 12.84 -2.66
CA TYR A 102 14.27 12.35 -1.34
C TYR A 102 13.29 13.28 -0.61
N ALA A 103 12.62 12.74 0.41
CA ALA A 103 11.69 13.48 1.25
C ALA A 103 12.30 13.78 2.64
N GLU A 104 12.09 15.00 3.12
CA GLU A 104 12.28 15.40 4.52
C GLU A 104 10.91 15.60 5.15
N GLN A 105 10.52 14.72 6.07
CA GLN A 105 9.21 14.76 6.69
C GLN A 105 9.09 15.90 7.68
N LEU A 106 7.97 16.62 7.61
CA LEU A 106 7.57 17.69 8.52
C LEU A 106 6.47 17.24 9.49
N SER A 107 5.78 16.13 9.17
CA SER A 107 4.81 15.47 10.05
C SER A 107 5.12 13.97 10.15
N ALA A 108 4.91 13.39 11.33
CA ALA A 108 5.20 11.98 11.59
C ALA A 108 4.34 11.01 10.77
N ASP A 109 3.12 11.42 10.41
CA ASP A 109 2.16 10.63 9.65
C ASP A 109 2.38 10.65 8.13
N GLY A 110 3.37 11.44 7.63
CA GLY A 110 3.65 11.58 6.20
C GLY A 110 2.70 12.51 5.44
N SER A 111 1.82 13.22 6.13
CA SER A 111 0.88 14.17 5.49
C SER A 111 1.52 15.49 5.07
N HIS A 112 2.75 15.78 5.55
CA HIS A 112 3.47 17.00 5.26
C HIS A 112 4.98 16.74 5.16
N PHE A 113 5.59 17.04 4.01
CA PHE A 113 7.01 16.80 3.75
C PHE A 113 7.57 17.73 2.68
N LYS A 114 8.89 17.99 2.75
CA LYS A 114 9.64 18.64 1.68
C LYS A 114 10.14 17.61 0.69
N VAL A 115 10.26 18.00 -0.55
CA VAL A 115 10.92 17.23 -1.62
C VAL A 115 12.22 17.91 -1.96
N LEU A 116 13.31 17.15 -1.92
CA LEU A 116 14.65 17.64 -2.18
C LEU A 116 15.25 16.87 -3.36
N GLU A 117 15.89 17.61 -4.24
CA GLU A 117 16.71 17.09 -5.33
C GLU A 117 18.17 17.51 -5.10
N ASN A 118 19.07 16.54 -5.02
CA ASN A 118 20.51 16.77 -4.80
C ASN A 118 20.80 17.75 -3.62
N GLY A 119 20.03 17.65 -2.54
CA GLY A 119 20.20 18.51 -1.35
C GLY A 119 19.47 19.85 -1.41
N VAL A 120 18.82 20.18 -2.52
CA VAL A 120 18.11 21.45 -2.68
C VAL A 120 16.59 21.21 -2.55
N VAL A 121 15.93 21.97 -1.68
CA VAL A 121 14.46 21.93 -1.55
C VAL A 121 13.83 22.44 -2.84
N LYS A 122 12.99 21.63 -3.47
CA LYS A 122 12.30 21.91 -4.72
C LYS A 122 10.80 22.17 -4.51
N GLY A 123 10.22 21.63 -3.47
CA GLY A 123 8.81 21.81 -3.18
C GLY A 123 8.39 21.22 -1.85
N VAL A 124 7.14 21.45 -1.52
CA VAL A 124 6.49 20.93 -0.30
C VAL A 124 5.18 20.29 -0.71
N VAL A 125 4.90 19.12 -0.14
CA VAL A 125 3.60 18.46 -0.27
C VAL A 125 2.89 18.49 1.08
N LYS A 126 1.63 18.93 1.07
CA LYS A 126 0.74 18.88 2.22
C LYS A 126 -0.62 18.34 1.77
N TRP A 127 -0.97 17.14 2.19
CA TRP A 127 -2.14 16.40 1.72
C TRP A 127 -2.85 15.62 2.85
N ASN A 128 -3.92 14.91 2.52
CA ASN A 128 -4.67 14.11 3.48
C ASN A 128 -4.22 12.64 3.56
N MET A 129 -3.27 12.20 2.72
CA MET A 129 -2.77 10.83 2.76
C MET A 129 -1.80 10.62 3.92
N THR A 130 -1.68 9.39 4.37
CA THR A 130 -0.81 9.00 5.49
C THR A 130 0.10 7.85 5.12
N GLY A 131 1.13 7.65 5.94
CA GLY A 131 2.07 6.54 5.87
C GLY A 131 3.28 6.81 5.00
N GLN A 132 4.38 6.15 5.36
CA GLN A 132 5.66 6.25 4.64
C GLN A 132 5.53 5.81 3.18
N HIS A 133 4.71 4.79 2.93
CA HIS A 133 4.44 4.30 1.57
C HIS A 133 3.79 5.38 0.68
N SER A 134 2.93 6.24 1.24
CA SER A 134 2.34 7.37 0.49
C SER A 134 3.40 8.39 0.10
N VAL A 135 4.34 8.70 1.01
CA VAL A 135 5.47 9.59 0.71
C VAL A 135 6.39 8.98 -0.36
N ALA A 136 6.70 7.68 -0.26
CA ALA A 136 7.48 6.97 -1.28
C ALA A 136 6.80 7.00 -2.65
N ASN A 137 5.48 6.76 -2.71
CA ASN A 137 4.69 6.85 -3.93
C ASN A 137 4.70 8.27 -4.53
N ALA A 138 4.66 9.31 -3.66
CA ALA A 138 4.77 10.70 -4.11
C ALA A 138 6.12 10.97 -4.78
N LEU A 139 7.23 10.54 -4.16
CA LEU A 139 8.57 10.71 -4.75
C LEU A 139 8.69 10.01 -6.10
N ALA A 140 8.19 8.77 -6.20
CA ALA A 140 8.17 8.04 -7.46
C ALA A 140 7.33 8.74 -8.54
N THR A 141 6.16 9.26 -8.16
CA THR A 141 5.28 10.03 -9.05
C THR A 141 5.94 11.32 -9.53
N ILE A 142 6.61 12.07 -8.62
CA ILE A 142 7.33 13.30 -8.94
C ILE A 142 8.46 13.02 -9.93
N ALA A 143 9.27 11.97 -9.69
CA ALA A 143 10.35 11.57 -10.58
C ALA A 143 9.85 11.15 -11.98
N ALA A 144 8.70 10.46 -12.03
CA ALA A 144 8.07 10.10 -13.30
C ALA A 144 7.52 11.31 -14.04
N ALA A 145 6.92 12.26 -13.34
CA ALA A 145 6.39 13.50 -13.88
C ALA A 145 7.51 14.39 -14.44
N GLU A 146 8.65 14.48 -13.72
CA GLU A 146 9.84 15.20 -14.16
C GLU A 146 10.37 14.64 -15.49
N HIS A 147 10.44 13.32 -15.64
CA HIS A 147 10.88 12.68 -16.88
C HIS A 147 10.03 13.06 -18.11
N VAL A 148 8.78 13.42 -17.92
CA VAL A 148 7.88 13.86 -19.00
C VAL A 148 7.74 15.38 -19.08
N GLY A 149 8.59 16.13 -18.38
CA GLY A 149 8.73 17.59 -18.49
C GLY A 149 7.86 18.40 -17.54
N VAL A 150 7.33 17.79 -16.45
CA VAL A 150 6.66 18.51 -15.37
C VAL A 150 7.68 18.85 -14.30
N SER A 151 7.76 20.12 -13.87
CA SER A 151 8.69 20.50 -12.82
C SER A 151 8.32 19.87 -11.46
N ILE A 152 9.33 19.65 -10.60
CA ILE A 152 9.11 19.09 -9.27
C ILE A 152 8.15 19.97 -8.44
N GLU A 153 8.29 21.29 -8.56
CA GLU A 153 7.42 22.27 -7.89
C GLU A 153 5.96 22.08 -8.31
N THR A 154 5.69 21.99 -9.62
CA THR A 154 4.34 21.76 -10.17
C THR A 154 3.79 20.41 -9.72
N ALA A 155 4.62 19.36 -9.69
CA ALA A 155 4.21 18.05 -9.22
C ALA A 155 3.86 18.05 -7.72
N CYS A 156 4.63 18.76 -6.89
CA CYS A 156 4.34 18.93 -5.45
C CYS A 156 3.02 19.69 -5.23
N GLU A 157 2.76 20.75 -6.00
CA GLU A 157 1.50 21.49 -5.95
C GLU A 157 0.30 20.61 -6.35
N ALA A 158 0.45 19.84 -7.43
CA ALA A 158 -0.58 18.91 -7.88
C ALA A 158 -0.90 17.83 -6.84
N LEU A 159 0.12 17.26 -6.19
CA LEU A 159 -0.05 16.27 -5.13
C LEU A 159 -0.71 16.88 -3.88
N SER A 160 -0.38 18.13 -3.55
CA SER A 160 -1.03 18.83 -2.42
C SER A 160 -2.53 19.06 -2.64
N ASN A 161 -2.95 19.17 -3.88
CA ASN A 161 -4.37 19.28 -4.28
C ASN A 161 -5.02 17.91 -4.60
N PHE A 162 -4.27 16.82 -4.46
CA PHE A 162 -4.77 15.49 -4.76
C PHE A 162 -5.71 14.99 -3.67
N GLY A 163 -6.93 14.64 -4.04
CA GLY A 163 -7.99 14.22 -3.12
C GLY A 163 -7.82 12.82 -2.51
N GLY A 164 -6.72 12.13 -2.82
CA GLY A 164 -6.48 10.77 -2.37
C GLY A 164 -6.98 9.69 -3.34
N VAL A 165 -6.80 8.44 -2.96
CA VAL A 165 -7.23 7.26 -3.71
C VAL A 165 -8.34 6.58 -2.92
N LYS A 166 -9.41 6.18 -3.60
CA LYS A 166 -10.47 5.38 -2.99
C LYS A 166 -9.87 4.12 -2.36
N ARG A 167 -10.39 3.75 -1.20
CA ARG A 167 -9.93 2.57 -0.47
C ARG A 167 -8.44 2.59 -0.07
N ARG A 168 -7.90 3.80 0.21
CA ARG A 168 -6.57 4.01 0.78
C ARG A 168 -6.70 4.97 1.95
N MET A 169 -7.01 4.45 3.15
CA MET A 169 -7.40 5.22 4.33
C MET A 169 -8.49 6.25 3.98
N GLU A 170 -9.45 5.83 3.13
CA GLU A 170 -10.59 6.67 2.72
C GLU A 170 -11.55 6.83 3.90
N LEU A 171 -11.70 8.05 4.40
CA LEU A 171 -12.71 8.35 5.42
C LEU A 171 -14.11 8.25 4.79
N LEU A 172 -14.88 7.25 5.21
CA LEU A 172 -16.23 7.02 4.71
C LEU A 172 -17.26 7.87 5.43
N ASP A 173 -17.16 7.98 6.76
CA ASP A 173 -18.08 8.75 7.59
C ASP A 173 -17.50 8.99 8.99
N THR A 174 -18.06 9.96 9.71
CA THR A 174 -17.81 10.20 11.14
C THR A 174 -19.15 10.17 11.87
N ILE A 175 -19.36 9.14 12.69
CA ILE A 175 -20.63 8.87 13.35
C ILE A 175 -20.44 8.93 14.87
N LYS A 176 -21.14 9.84 15.55
CA LYS A 176 -21.03 10.02 17.02
C LYS A 176 -19.56 10.16 17.48
N GLY A 177 -18.71 10.79 16.64
CA GLY A 177 -17.28 10.97 16.91
C GLY A 177 -16.41 9.75 16.56
N ILE A 178 -16.98 8.67 16.03
CA ILE A 178 -16.25 7.48 15.53
C ILE A 178 -15.97 7.68 14.05
N GLU A 179 -14.71 7.65 13.65
CA GLU A 179 -14.27 7.71 12.25
C GLU A 179 -14.21 6.32 11.64
N VAL A 180 -14.83 6.11 10.48
CA VAL A 180 -14.82 4.83 9.76
C VAL A 180 -14.07 4.99 8.44
N TYR A 181 -13.03 4.20 8.26
CA TYR A 181 -12.15 4.21 7.10
C TYR A 181 -12.25 2.91 6.30
N ASP A 182 -12.11 3.02 4.96
CA ASP A 182 -11.91 1.89 4.04
C ASP A 182 -10.46 1.85 3.56
N ASP A 183 -9.83 0.67 3.60
CA ASP A 183 -8.48 0.46 3.07
C ASP A 183 -8.39 -0.86 2.30
N PHE A 184 -7.57 -0.87 1.24
CA PHE A 184 -7.38 -2.03 0.38
C PHE A 184 -6.27 -2.97 0.87
N ALA A 185 -5.62 -2.66 2.00
CA ALA A 185 -4.54 -3.49 2.54
C ALA A 185 -5.02 -4.94 2.74
N HIS A 186 -4.24 -5.87 2.23
CA HIS A 186 -4.57 -7.31 2.24
C HIS A 186 -3.33 -8.21 2.33
N HIS A 187 -2.13 -7.63 2.42
CA HIS A 187 -0.85 -8.29 2.63
C HIS A 187 -0.24 -7.77 3.94
N PRO A 188 0.53 -8.56 4.71
CA PRO A 188 1.07 -8.13 6.01
C PRO A 188 1.80 -6.80 5.97
N THR A 189 2.69 -6.58 5.00
CA THR A 189 3.41 -5.31 4.84
C THR A 189 2.46 -4.13 4.59
N ALA A 190 1.42 -4.32 3.77
CA ALA A 190 0.42 -3.28 3.51
C ALA A 190 -0.42 -2.97 4.76
N ILE A 191 -0.84 -3.99 5.51
CA ILE A 191 -1.57 -3.84 6.78
C ILE A 191 -0.72 -3.04 7.78
N GLU A 192 0.55 -3.44 7.96
CA GLU A 192 1.46 -2.78 8.89
C GLU A 192 1.70 -1.31 8.51
N THR A 193 1.97 -1.02 7.24
CA THR A 193 2.22 0.36 6.79
C THR A 193 0.98 1.25 6.87
N THR A 194 -0.21 0.71 6.61
CA THR A 194 -1.48 1.43 6.78
C THR A 194 -1.72 1.75 8.26
N LEU A 195 -1.55 0.78 9.15
CA LEU A 195 -1.75 0.99 10.59
C LEU A 195 -0.68 1.89 11.21
N ASP A 196 0.56 1.86 10.73
CA ASP A 196 1.61 2.79 11.15
C ASP A 196 1.23 4.25 10.82
N GLY A 197 0.78 4.48 9.57
CA GLY A 197 0.30 5.80 9.16
C GLY A 197 -0.93 6.26 9.95
N ALA A 198 -1.89 5.36 10.18
CA ALA A 198 -3.08 5.63 10.99
C ALA A 198 -2.70 5.96 12.44
N ARG A 199 -1.85 5.16 13.08
CA ARG A 199 -1.38 5.39 14.46
C ARG A 199 -0.69 6.75 14.61
N LYS A 200 0.19 7.10 13.69
CA LYS A 200 0.89 8.38 13.71
C LYS A 200 -0.06 9.59 13.55
N ARG A 201 -1.13 9.44 12.76
CA ARG A 201 -2.17 10.47 12.61
C ARG A 201 -3.07 10.59 13.84
N LEU A 202 -3.48 9.46 14.41
CA LEU A 202 -4.47 9.39 15.47
C LEU A 202 -3.86 9.60 16.86
N GLY A 203 -2.54 9.43 17.04
CA GLY A 203 -1.87 9.51 18.33
C GLY A 203 -2.39 8.43 19.28
N GLU A 204 -2.86 8.83 20.46
CA GLU A 204 -3.35 7.93 21.52
C GLU A 204 -4.83 7.52 21.36
N ARG A 205 -5.49 7.96 20.30
CA ARG A 205 -6.89 7.56 20.02
C ARG A 205 -6.96 6.06 19.78
N LYS A 206 -8.06 5.44 20.24
CA LYS A 206 -8.25 4.00 20.07
C LYS A 206 -8.42 3.66 18.59
N LEU A 207 -7.61 2.73 18.10
CA LEU A 207 -7.57 2.28 16.71
C LEU A 207 -8.05 0.83 16.60
N TRP A 208 -9.13 0.65 15.87
CA TRP A 208 -9.69 -0.65 15.50
C TRP A 208 -9.21 -1.05 14.11
N ALA A 209 -8.78 -2.30 13.95
CA ALA A 209 -8.50 -2.90 12.65
C ALA A 209 -9.46 -4.08 12.40
N ILE A 210 -10.23 -4.00 11.32
CA ILE A 210 -11.12 -5.08 10.89
C ILE A 210 -10.55 -5.64 9.59
N ILE A 211 -10.08 -6.89 9.60
CA ILE A 211 -9.28 -7.45 8.52
C ILE A 211 -9.93 -8.69 7.92
N GLU A 212 -10.14 -8.68 6.60
CA GLU A 212 -10.58 -9.83 5.82
C GLU A 212 -9.39 -10.44 5.05
N PRO A 213 -8.89 -11.64 5.41
CA PRO A 213 -7.82 -12.33 4.70
C PRO A 213 -8.38 -12.97 3.40
N ARG A 214 -8.65 -12.17 2.38
CA ARG A 214 -9.37 -12.58 1.18
C ARG A 214 -8.50 -12.81 -0.05
N SER A 215 -7.31 -12.23 -0.14
CA SER A 215 -6.42 -12.45 -1.30
C SER A 215 -6.05 -13.93 -1.43
N ASN A 216 -5.75 -14.38 -2.65
CA ASN A 216 -5.36 -15.76 -2.89
C ASN A 216 -4.16 -16.16 -2.02
N THR A 217 -3.15 -15.32 -1.92
CA THR A 217 -1.96 -15.57 -1.12
C THR A 217 -2.28 -15.69 0.37
N MET A 218 -3.14 -14.82 0.91
CA MET A 218 -3.58 -14.90 2.30
C MET A 218 -4.46 -16.15 2.54
N ARG A 219 -5.38 -16.46 1.63
CA ARG A 219 -6.22 -17.67 1.72
C ARG A 219 -5.40 -18.95 1.68
N MET A 220 -4.27 -18.98 0.96
CA MET A 220 -3.33 -20.09 0.95
C MET A 220 -2.48 -20.17 2.23
N GLY A 221 -2.60 -19.19 3.15
CA GLY A 221 -1.87 -19.15 4.41
C GLY A 221 -0.38 -18.81 4.27
N SER A 222 0.09 -18.34 3.12
CA SER A 222 1.51 -18.05 2.87
C SER A 222 2.09 -16.97 3.79
N HIS A 223 1.25 -16.07 4.33
CA HIS A 223 1.65 -14.97 5.21
C HIS A 223 1.10 -15.05 6.63
N LYS A 224 0.51 -16.17 7.04
CA LYS A 224 -0.14 -16.30 8.35
C LYS A 224 0.78 -15.95 9.53
N ASP A 225 2.07 -16.30 9.45
CA ASP A 225 3.04 -16.05 10.51
C ASP A 225 3.35 -14.54 10.68
N GLY A 226 3.20 -13.74 9.62
CA GLY A 226 3.38 -12.29 9.64
C GLY A 226 2.12 -11.49 10.00
N LEU A 227 0.93 -12.12 9.97
CA LEU A 227 -0.34 -11.41 10.15
C LEU A 227 -0.52 -10.81 11.55
N ALA A 228 -0.22 -11.59 12.61
CA ALA A 228 -0.32 -11.09 13.97
C ALA A 228 0.55 -9.84 14.19
N HIS A 229 1.79 -9.88 13.71
CA HIS A 229 2.72 -8.77 13.82
C HIS A 229 2.25 -7.54 13.03
N SER A 230 1.67 -7.75 11.85
CA SER A 230 1.23 -6.65 10.99
C SER A 230 0.14 -5.77 11.61
N ALA A 231 -0.69 -6.34 12.50
CA ALA A 231 -1.77 -5.64 13.16
C ALA A 231 -1.43 -5.10 14.57
N ARG A 232 -0.16 -5.21 15.03
CA ARG A 232 0.25 -4.86 16.40
C ARG A 232 0.03 -3.41 16.81
N LEU A 233 -0.10 -2.50 15.85
CA LEU A 233 -0.30 -1.06 16.09
C LEU A 233 -1.77 -0.68 16.31
N ALA A 234 -2.71 -1.58 16.08
CA ALA A 234 -4.10 -1.40 16.45
C ALA A 234 -4.33 -1.81 17.92
N ASP A 235 -5.26 -1.15 18.60
CA ASP A 235 -5.64 -1.49 19.98
C ASP A 235 -6.60 -2.69 20.01
N GLU A 236 -7.54 -2.73 19.05
CA GLU A 236 -8.52 -3.78 18.88
C GLU A 236 -8.41 -4.35 17.46
N VAL A 237 -8.33 -5.66 17.33
CA VAL A 237 -8.26 -6.31 16.03
C VAL A 237 -9.36 -7.35 15.87
N ILE A 238 -10.12 -7.24 14.81
CA ILE A 238 -11.15 -8.22 14.43
C ILE A 238 -10.70 -8.90 13.13
N TRP A 239 -10.34 -10.17 13.23
CA TRP A 239 -10.06 -11.03 12.10
C TRP A 239 -11.33 -11.71 11.64
N TYR A 240 -11.71 -11.51 10.40
CA TYR A 240 -12.86 -12.21 9.81
C TYR A 240 -12.42 -13.53 9.19
N GLN A 241 -13.00 -14.63 9.67
CA GLN A 241 -12.78 -15.97 9.12
C GLN A 241 -13.85 -16.29 8.09
N PRO A 242 -13.62 -16.01 6.78
CA PRO A 242 -14.62 -16.30 5.76
C PRO A 242 -14.81 -17.80 5.57
N GLU A 243 -15.97 -18.18 5.04
CA GLU A 243 -16.21 -19.55 4.59
C GLU A 243 -15.20 -19.93 3.49
N GLY A 244 -14.63 -21.14 3.58
CA GLY A 244 -13.63 -21.63 2.63
C GLY A 244 -12.20 -21.13 2.87
N LEU A 245 -11.90 -20.59 4.04
CA LEU A 245 -10.52 -20.40 4.50
C LEU A 245 -9.99 -21.73 5.02
N ASP A 246 -8.95 -22.28 4.36
CA ASP A 246 -8.45 -23.63 4.58
C ASP A 246 -7.57 -23.78 5.85
N TRP A 247 -7.33 -22.69 6.59
CA TRP A 247 -6.54 -22.65 7.80
C TRP A 247 -7.24 -21.83 8.90
N ASP A 248 -6.95 -22.15 10.17
CA ASP A 248 -7.51 -21.49 11.33
C ASP A 248 -6.77 -20.17 11.61
N LEU A 249 -7.52 -19.12 11.91
CA LEU A 249 -6.99 -17.83 12.38
C LEU A 249 -6.61 -17.82 13.86
N GLN A 250 -6.95 -18.87 14.62
CA GLN A 250 -6.64 -18.91 16.06
C GLN A 250 -5.15 -18.73 16.37
N PRO A 251 -4.19 -19.32 15.63
CA PRO A 251 -2.77 -19.07 15.85
C PRO A 251 -2.35 -17.61 15.66
N VAL A 252 -3.06 -16.84 14.81
CA VAL A 252 -2.81 -15.39 14.64
C VAL A 252 -3.24 -14.64 15.92
N ILE A 253 -4.37 -15.04 16.51
CA ILE A 253 -4.85 -14.47 17.77
C ILE A 253 -3.90 -14.80 18.92
N ASP A 254 -3.47 -16.06 19.02
CA ASP A 254 -2.58 -16.52 20.10
C ASP A 254 -1.20 -15.82 20.06
N ALA A 255 -0.76 -15.39 18.88
CA ALA A 255 0.48 -14.64 18.70
C ALA A 255 0.29 -13.10 18.83
N ALA A 256 -0.95 -12.61 18.93
CA ALA A 256 -1.23 -11.17 19.00
C ALA A 256 -0.77 -10.57 20.33
N GLN A 257 -0.22 -9.35 20.27
CA GLN A 257 0.20 -8.58 21.45
C GLN A 257 -0.86 -7.57 21.89
N ASN A 258 -1.91 -7.43 21.13
CA ASN A 258 -3.06 -6.55 21.34
C ASN A 258 -4.33 -7.37 21.55
N LYS A 259 -5.45 -6.69 21.85
CA LYS A 259 -6.75 -7.37 21.96
C LYS A 259 -7.23 -7.77 20.56
N ALA A 260 -7.21 -9.06 20.26
CA ALA A 260 -7.59 -9.62 18.98
C ALA A 260 -8.65 -10.71 19.13
N ILE A 261 -9.61 -10.75 18.21
CA ILE A 261 -10.66 -11.78 18.15
C ILE A 261 -10.85 -12.29 16.72
N VAL A 262 -11.33 -13.53 16.60
CA VAL A 262 -11.82 -14.07 15.32
C VAL A 262 -13.34 -14.05 15.33
N VAL A 263 -13.93 -13.61 14.24
CA VAL A 263 -15.38 -13.67 14.01
C VAL A 263 -15.68 -14.33 12.68
N ARG A 264 -16.87 -14.91 12.57
CA ARG A 264 -17.28 -15.68 11.37
C ARG A 264 -18.46 -15.05 10.63
N THR A 265 -19.11 -14.07 11.23
CA THR A 265 -20.24 -13.36 10.61
C THR A 265 -20.02 -11.85 10.59
N LEU A 266 -20.58 -11.18 9.61
CA LEU A 266 -20.54 -9.71 9.56
C LEU A 266 -21.35 -9.08 10.69
N ASP A 267 -22.40 -9.76 11.14
CA ASP A 267 -23.24 -9.29 12.24
C ASP A 267 -22.48 -9.27 13.56
N ASP A 268 -21.58 -10.24 13.79
CA ASP A 268 -20.71 -10.23 14.98
C ASP A 268 -19.73 -9.06 14.95
N ILE A 269 -19.15 -8.73 13.78
CA ILE A 269 -18.31 -7.53 13.62
C ILE A 269 -19.11 -6.28 13.99
N ILE A 270 -20.27 -6.11 13.37
CA ILE A 270 -21.13 -4.93 13.55
C ILE A 270 -21.53 -4.79 15.02
N LYS A 271 -21.97 -5.89 15.63
CA LYS A 271 -22.38 -5.91 17.06
C LYS A 271 -21.23 -5.52 17.98
N THR A 272 -20.04 -6.11 17.76
CA THR A 272 -18.86 -5.83 18.61
C THR A 272 -18.47 -4.35 18.51
N VAL A 273 -18.33 -3.83 17.30
CA VAL A 273 -17.93 -2.42 17.11
C VAL A 273 -19.01 -1.46 17.63
N ALA A 274 -20.31 -1.72 17.34
CA ALA A 274 -21.40 -0.87 17.82
C ALA A 274 -21.56 -0.84 19.34
N GLN A 275 -21.12 -1.91 20.05
CA GLN A 275 -21.19 -1.99 21.51
C GLN A 275 -19.96 -1.42 22.22
N GLU A 276 -18.77 -1.53 21.62
CA GLU A 276 -17.50 -1.25 22.29
C GLU A 276 -16.77 -0.02 21.76
N ALA A 277 -17.05 0.44 20.52
CA ALA A 277 -16.44 1.65 20.00
C ALA A 277 -17.11 2.91 20.56
N GLY A 278 -16.31 3.92 20.87
CA GLY A 278 -16.75 5.17 21.48
C GLY A 278 -16.29 6.41 20.73
N GLU A 279 -16.73 7.57 21.23
CA GLU A 279 -16.31 8.86 20.69
C GLU A 279 -14.78 8.99 20.72
N GLY A 280 -14.20 9.40 19.59
CA GLY A 280 -12.76 9.53 19.41
C GLY A 280 -12.10 8.31 18.78
N ASP A 281 -12.78 7.15 18.72
CA ASP A 281 -12.23 5.96 18.09
C ASP A 281 -12.14 6.09 16.57
N ALA A 282 -11.19 5.34 15.98
CA ALA A 282 -11.09 5.17 14.54
C ALA A 282 -11.16 3.69 14.18
N VAL A 283 -11.98 3.35 13.20
CA VAL A 283 -12.22 1.99 12.71
C VAL A 283 -11.72 1.89 11.28
N VAL A 284 -10.68 1.09 11.04
CA VAL A 284 -10.12 0.85 9.70
C VAL A 284 -10.56 -0.52 9.23
N ILE A 285 -11.30 -0.57 8.13
CA ILE A 285 -11.78 -1.80 7.49
C ILE A 285 -10.85 -2.13 6.32
N MET A 286 -10.19 -3.30 6.37
CA MET A 286 -9.18 -3.72 5.42
C MET A 286 -9.61 -4.96 4.65
N SER A 287 -9.75 -4.83 3.33
CA SER A 287 -10.10 -5.93 2.43
C SER A 287 -9.81 -5.56 0.98
N ASN A 288 -9.35 -6.50 0.17
CA ASN A 288 -9.25 -6.32 -1.28
C ASN A 288 -10.56 -6.63 -2.03
N GLY A 289 -11.64 -6.92 -1.32
CA GLY A 289 -12.96 -7.20 -1.87
C GLY A 289 -14.05 -6.24 -1.40
N GLY A 290 -15.29 -6.60 -1.64
CA GLY A 290 -16.45 -5.82 -1.20
C GLY A 290 -16.86 -6.08 0.25
N PHE A 291 -16.19 -6.98 0.95
CA PHE A 291 -16.43 -7.37 2.35
C PHE A 291 -17.91 -7.53 2.71
N GLY A 292 -18.68 -8.14 1.81
CA GLY A 292 -20.13 -8.37 2.02
C GLY A 292 -20.96 -7.11 2.31
N GLY A 293 -20.44 -5.93 1.95
CA GLY A 293 -21.08 -4.64 2.22
C GLY A 293 -20.96 -4.20 3.69
N LEU A 294 -19.98 -4.72 4.42
CA LEU A 294 -19.76 -4.39 5.85
C LEU A 294 -19.71 -2.88 6.11
N HIS A 295 -19.05 -2.13 5.24
CA HIS A 295 -18.88 -0.67 5.40
C HIS A 295 -20.22 0.04 5.63
N GLN A 296 -21.17 -0.14 4.74
CA GLN A 296 -22.49 0.51 4.84
C GLN A 296 -23.34 -0.02 5.99
N LYS A 297 -23.24 -1.33 6.26
CA LYS A 297 -23.96 -1.96 7.37
C LYS A 297 -23.47 -1.43 8.71
N LEU A 298 -22.13 -1.34 8.89
CA LEU A 298 -21.53 -0.81 10.11
C LEU A 298 -21.89 0.67 10.32
N ILE A 299 -21.76 1.51 9.28
CA ILE A 299 -22.14 2.92 9.32
C ILE A 299 -23.62 3.06 9.73
N SER A 300 -24.51 2.24 9.16
CA SER A 300 -25.93 2.26 9.50
C SER A 300 -26.18 1.86 10.95
N ALA A 301 -25.49 0.85 11.45
CA ALA A 301 -25.63 0.40 12.84
C ALA A 301 -25.10 1.43 13.86
N LEU A 302 -24.00 2.13 13.54
CA LEU A 302 -23.47 3.21 14.40
C LEU A 302 -24.37 4.44 14.44
N LYS A 303 -25.16 4.69 13.38
CA LYS A 303 -26.14 5.77 13.32
C LYS A 303 -27.39 5.51 14.18
N ALA A 304 -27.78 4.24 14.30
CA ALA A 304 -28.90 3.82 15.11
C ALA A 304 -28.63 4.04 16.61
#